data_359274ed4210f4321305dd407b5f322d
#
_entry.id   359274ed4210f4321305dd407b5f322d
#
_cell.length_a   1.000
_cell.length_b   1.000
_cell.length_c   1.000
_cell.angle_alpha   90.00
_cell.angle_beta   90.00
_cell.angle_gamma   90.00
#
_symmetry.space_group_name_H-M   'P 1'
#
loop_
_entity.id
_entity.type
_entity.pdbx_description
1 polymer ?
#
loop_
_entity_poly.entity_id
_entity_poly.type
_entity_poly.pdbx_seq_one_letter_code
_entity_poly.pdbx_strand_id
1 'polypeptide(L)'
;MSRAFVILAAGTGTRLGGEPKQFRLLGGRPVWKWSVETAWTLHREKLIDRIVLVLPPESALTPPAGVISAAGGASRALSALSALRACEDDEVLLHDAARPFASVKLCRRLIAASTGKNAVAPLLPEANALKKIEKGRIEPLDRDDVYITQTPQLFPRAALRELLENASCHDFKDEAELWLRRGETLDFVAGESVNFKVTEGGDWEMAQKIAGEGEVRTGLGYDVHPLVPGRKLILGGIAVDSALGLDGHSDADALAHAAADALLSAAGLPDIGALYPACDKKFKNADSMELLRDAFARVRGEGWRLEWLSAVLTAQTPRLAPWKDAIVRSLETVLGDGRLSVTFKSGERVGPAGDAQAVFVWASATLRR
;
A
#
# COMPACT_ATOMS: atom_id res chain seq x y z
N MET A 1 -32.54 10.65 -1.72
CA MET A 1 -31.55 11.54 -2.37
C MET A 1 -30.44 10.68 -2.91
N SER A 2 -30.16 10.78 -4.20
CA SER A 2 -29.03 10.13 -4.83
C SER A 2 -27.74 10.91 -4.55
N ARG A 3 -26.60 10.20 -4.46
CA ARG A 3 -25.31 10.78 -4.13
C ARG A 3 -24.19 10.26 -5.01
N ALA A 4 -23.32 11.16 -5.49
CA ALA A 4 -22.07 10.79 -6.11
C ALA A 4 -20.88 11.09 -5.18
N PHE A 5 -19.88 10.20 -5.18
CA PHE A 5 -18.57 10.45 -4.57
C PHE A 5 -17.60 10.84 -5.68
N VAL A 6 -17.15 12.08 -5.66
CA VAL A 6 -16.28 12.68 -6.66
C VAL A 6 -14.85 12.75 -6.13
N ILE A 7 -13.90 12.12 -6.83
CA ILE A 7 -12.48 12.06 -6.47
C ILE A 7 -11.69 12.92 -7.43
N LEU A 8 -11.14 14.03 -6.95
CA LEU A 8 -10.30 14.95 -7.74
C LEU A 8 -8.86 14.45 -7.77
N ALA A 9 -8.45 13.81 -8.86
CA ALA A 9 -7.12 13.26 -9.09
C ALA A 9 -6.39 13.88 -10.30
N ALA A 10 -6.85 15.02 -10.83
CA ALA A 10 -6.27 15.67 -12.01
C ALA A 10 -5.13 16.67 -11.71
N GLY A 11 -4.76 16.89 -10.44
CA GLY A 11 -3.74 17.87 -10.07
C GLY A 11 -2.33 17.48 -10.54
N THR A 12 -1.50 18.46 -10.88
CA THR A 12 -0.12 18.26 -11.37
C THR A 12 0.87 17.80 -10.29
N GLY A 13 0.57 18.04 -9.01
CA GLY A 13 1.35 17.51 -7.87
C GLY A 13 2.81 18.00 -7.77
N THR A 14 3.16 19.12 -8.37
CA THR A 14 4.55 19.60 -8.58
C THR A 14 5.40 19.77 -7.32
N ARG A 15 4.79 20.01 -6.15
CA ARG A 15 5.52 20.30 -4.90
C ARG A 15 6.31 19.10 -4.35
N LEU A 16 5.97 17.88 -4.71
CA LEU A 16 6.72 16.67 -4.30
C LEU A 16 7.78 16.25 -5.32
N GLY A 17 7.90 16.95 -6.47
CA GLY A 17 8.81 16.58 -7.57
C GLY A 17 8.43 15.27 -8.27
N GLY A 18 8.91 15.04 -9.49
CA GLY A 18 8.69 13.79 -10.23
C GLY A 18 7.24 13.51 -10.62
N GLU A 19 6.82 12.25 -10.52
CA GLU A 19 5.46 11.80 -10.87
C GLU A 19 4.40 12.46 -9.99
N PRO A 20 3.23 12.84 -10.57
CA PRO A 20 2.13 13.41 -9.79
C PRO A 20 1.72 12.50 -8.63
N LYS A 21 1.66 13.06 -7.43
CA LYS A 21 1.54 12.34 -6.16
C LYS A 21 0.36 11.37 -6.09
N GLN A 22 -0.75 11.68 -6.76
CA GLN A 22 -1.94 10.83 -6.76
C GLN A 22 -1.71 9.49 -7.46
N PHE A 23 -0.69 9.36 -8.31
CA PHE A 23 -0.33 8.11 -8.99
C PHE A 23 0.79 7.35 -8.29
N ARG A 24 1.54 7.99 -7.38
CA ARG A 24 2.58 7.32 -6.60
C ARG A 24 2.02 6.21 -5.73
N LEU A 25 2.83 5.18 -5.50
CA LEU A 25 2.46 4.06 -4.64
C LEU A 25 2.59 4.43 -3.17
N LEU A 26 1.49 4.32 -2.45
CA LEU A 26 1.39 4.49 -1.01
C LEU A 26 0.85 3.18 -0.42
N GLY A 27 1.63 2.49 0.40
CA GLY A 27 1.24 1.17 0.90
C GLY A 27 0.99 0.15 -0.22
N GLY A 28 1.81 0.17 -1.30
CA GLY A 28 1.70 -0.76 -2.43
C GLY A 28 0.63 -0.44 -3.47
N ARG A 29 -0.17 0.62 -3.30
CA ARG A 29 -1.25 1.02 -4.23
C ARG A 29 -1.21 2.52 -4.53
N PRO A 30 -1.60 2.98 -5.73
CA PRO A 30 -1.66 4.41 -6.05
C PRO A 30 -2.52 5.19 -5.06
N VAL A 31 -2.11 6.42 -4.71
CA VAL A 31 -2.82 7.28 -3.74
C VAL A 31 -4.31 7.44 -4.06
N TRP A 32 -4.67 7.65 -5.34
CA TRP A 32 -6.08 7.80 -5.73
C TRP A 32 -6.95 6.57 -5.43
N LYS A 33 -6.35 5.36 -5.41
CA LYS A 33 -7.09 4.12 -5.12
C LYS A 33 -7.63 4.07 -3.69
N TRP A 34 -6.96 4.70 -2.74
CA TRP A 34 -7.44 4.79 -1.35
C TRP A 34 -8.84 5.43 -1.27
N SER A 35 -9.01 6.55 -1.97
CA SER A 35 -10.31 7.24 -2.03
C SER A 35 -11.37 6.42 -2.78
N VAL A 36 -10.99 5.70 -3.84
CA VAL A 36 -11.91 4.81 -4.57
C VAL A 36 -12.38 3.65 -3.70
N GLU A 37 -11.52 3.07 -2.87
CA GLU A 37 -11.90 1.99 -1.95
C GLU A 37 -12.86 2.46 -0.86
N THR A 38 -12.61 3.67 -0.31
CA THR A 38 -13.57 4.33 0.60
C THR A 38 -14.92 4.52 -0.10
N ALA A 39 -14.94 5.03 -1.32
CA ALA A 39 -16.15 5.21 -2.12
C ALA A 39 -16.86 3.88 -2.42
N TRP A 40 -16.13 2.83 -2.78
CA TRP A 40 -16.72 1.50 -2.97
C TRP A 40 -17.37 0.92 -1.71
N THR A 41 -16.78 1.20 -0.55
CA THR A 41 -17.38 0.77 0.72
C THR A 41 -18.69 1.48 0.95
N LEU A 42 -18.75 2.80 0.73
CA LEU A 42 -19.99 3.58 0.83
C LEU A 42 -21.05 3.13 -0.19
N HIS A 43 -20.62 2.77 -1.41
CA HIS A 43 -21.53 2.28 -2.45
C HIS A 43 -22.14 0.93 -2.06
N ARG A 44 -21.35 -0.02 -1.53
CA ARG A 44 -21.87 -1.29 -1.01
C ARG A 44 -22.85 -1.10 0.15
N GLU A 45 -22.66 -0.07 0.95
CA GLU A 45 -23.58 0.32 2.02
C GLU A 45 -24.82 1.09 1.53
N LYS A 46 -24.92 1.34 0.23
CA LYS A 46 -26.02 2.12 -0.39
C LYS A 46 -26.12 3.56 0.15
N LEU A 47 -25.01 4.13 0.58
CA LEU A 47 -24.92 5.52 1.02
C LEU A 47 -24.61 6.48 -0.12
N ILE A 48 -24.03 5.97 -1.20
CA ILE A 48 -23.80 6.67 -2.47
C ILE A 48 -24.23 5.77 -3.63
N ASP A 49 -24.58 6.38 -4.77
CA ASP A 49 -25.04 5.70 -5.98
C ASP A 49 -23.97 5.64 -7.07
N ARG A 50 -23.09 6.63 -7.12
CA ARG A 50 -22.05 6.76 -8.15
C ARG A 50 -20.69 7.12 -7.60
N ILE A 51 -19.66 6.71 -8.32
CA ILE A 51 -18.27 7.10 -8.07
C ILE A 51 -17.75 7.76 -9.34
N VAL A 52 -17.24 8.99 -9.21
CA VAL A 52 -16.65 9.75 -10.30
C VAL A 52 -15.17 10.00 -10.00
N LEU A 53 -14.27 9.58 -10.90
CA LEU A 53 -12.83 9.82 -10.81
C LEU A 53 -12.42 10.85 -11.86
N VAL A 54 -11.91 12.00 -11.40
CA VAL A 54 -11.42 13.06 -12.27
C VAL A 54 -9.93 12.87 -12.50
N LEU A 55 -9.56 12.62 -13.74
CA LEU A 55 -8.19 12.35 -14.17
C LEU A 55 -7.65 13.48 -15.05
N PRO A 56 -6.31 13.63 -15.19
CA PRO A 56 -5.74 14.52 -16.20
C PRO A 56 -6.30 14.18 -17.58
N PRO A 57 -6.56 15.15 -18.46
CA PRO A 57 -7.15 14.91 -19.78
C PRO A 57 -6.37 13.90 -20.63
N GLU A 58 -5.04 13.87 -20.49
CA GLU A 58 -4.14 12.99 -21.25
C GLU A 58 -3.80 11.68 -20.51
N SER A 59 -4.53 11.38 -19.44
CA SER A 59 -4.25 10.17 -18.64
C SER A 59 -4.62 8.91 -19.42
N ALA A 60 -3.66 8.01 -19.61
CA ALA A 60 -3.88 6.68 -20.16
C ALA A 60 -4.55 5.70 -19.15
N LEU A 61 -4.82 6.16 -17.92
CA LEU A 61 -5.40 5.33 -16.87
C LEU A 61 -6.86 5.03 -17.17
N THR A 62 -7.20 3.74 -17.22
CA THR A 62 -8.59 3.28 -17.29
C THR A 62 -9.13 3.14 -15.84
N PRO A 63 -10.19 3.88 -15.48
CA PRO A 63 -10.83 3.70 -14.17
C PRO A 63 -11.33 2.26 -13.98
N PRO A 64 -11.43 1.79 -12.72
CA PRO A 64 -12.06 0.51 -12.44
C PRO A 64 -13.48 0.43 -12.98
N ALA A 65 -13.95 -0.79 -13.31
CA ALA A 65 -15.32 -1.00 -13.74
C ALA A 65 -16.30 -0.41 -12.73
N GLY A 66 -17.35 0.29 -13.22
CA GLY A 66 -18.36 0.96 -12.37
C GLY A 66 -17.91 2.34 -11.81
N VAL A 67 -16.73 2.83 -12.17
CA VAL A 67 -16.28 4.21 -11.85
C VAL A 67 -16.39 5.07 -13.11
N ILE A 68 -17.10 6.18 -13.02
CA ILE A 68 -17.25 7.15 -14.12
C ILE A 68 -15.95 7.96 -14.21
N SER A 69 -15.42 8.12 -15.43
CA SER A 69 -14.28 9.00 -15.68
C SER A 69 -14.75 10.40 -16.08
N ALA A 70 -14.10 11.43 -15.52
CA ALA A 70 -14.26 12.80 -15.98
C ALA A 70 -12.86 13.41 -16.24
N ALA A 71 -12.76 14.25 -17.26
CA ALA A 71 -11.52 14.95 -17.56
C ALA A 71 -11.33 16.15 -16.62
N GLY A 72 -10.14 16.30 -16.05
CA GLY A 72 -9.77 17.45 -15.24
C GLY A 72 -9.64 18.72 -16.10
N GLY A 73 -9.86 19.86 -15.45
CA GLY A 73 -9.66 21.17 -16.06
C GLY A 73 -8.34 21.81 -15.66
N ALA A 74 -8.07 23.00 -16.16
CA ALA A 74 -6.88 23.80 -15.87
C ALA A 74 -6.77 24.25 -14.40
N SER A 75 -7.86 24.14 -13.63
CA SER A 75 -7.89 24.44 -12.19
C SER A 75 -8.66 23.36 -11.43
N ARG A 76 -8.54 23.37 -10.07
CA ARG A 76 -9.32 22.48 -9.20
C ARG A 76 -10.82 22.72 -9.37
N ALA A 77 -11.25 23.99 -9.46
CA ALA A 77 -12.63 24.37 -9.70
C ALA A 77 -13.17 23.85 -11.04
N LEU A 78 -12.42 23.96 -12.13
CA LEU A 78 -12.80 23.42 -13.43
C LEU A 78 -12.85 21.89 -13.42
N SER A 79 -11.99 21.24 -12.65
CA SER A 79 -12.02 19.79 -12.44
C SER A 79 -13.28 19.36 -11.68
N ALA A 80 -13.66 20.12 -10.64
CA ALA A 80 -14.91 19.89 -9.90
C ALA A 80 -16.12 20.09 -10.81
N LEU A 81 -16.16 21.18 -11.59
CA LEU A 81 -17.26 21.46 -12.53
C LEU A 81 -17.40 20.36 -13.59
N SER A 82 -16.30 19.84 -14.11
CA SER A 82 -16.31 18.69 -15.04
C SER A 82 -16.97 17.47 -14.41
N ALA A 83 -16.64 17.15 -13.14
CA ALA A 83 -17.25 16.04 -12.44
C ALA A 83 -18.75 16.23 -12.19
N LEU A 84 -19.17 17.45 -11.83
CA LEU A 84 -20.59 17.78 -11.60
C LEU A 84 -21.43 17.67 -12.89
N ARG A 85 -20.80 17.81 -14.06
CA ARG A 85 -21.44 17.57 -15.36
C ARG A 85 -21.49 16.09 -15.75
N ALA A 86 -20.62 15.28 -15.15
CA ALA A 86 -20.55 13.83 -15.42
C ALA A 86 -21.51 12.99 -14.55
N CYS A 87 -22.24 13.60 -13.61
CA CYS A 87 -23.24 12.94 -12.77
C CYS A 87 -24.52 13.79 -12.65
N GLU A 88 -25.63 13.13 -12.30
CA GLU A 88 -26.95 13.75 -12.18
C GLU A 88 -27.55 13.59 -10.76
N ASP A 89 -26.73 13.20 -9.80
CA ASP A 89 -27.15 12.95 -8.43
C ASP A 89 -27.62 14.25 -7.74
N ASP A 90 -28.45 14.10 -6.70
CA ASP A 90 -28.95 15.26 -5.93
C ASP A 90 -27.83 15.94 -5.16
N GLU A 91 -26.92 15.13 -4.58
CA GLU A 91 -25.79 15.59 -3.77
C GLU A 91 -24.47 14.99 -4.25
N VAL A 92 -23.37 15.69 -3.98
CA VAL A 92 -22.01 15.22 -4.27
C VAL A 92 -21.13 15.34 -3.03
N LEU A 93 -20.35 14.28 -2.77
CA LEU A 93 -19.20 14.33 -1.87
C LEU A 93 -17.94 14.61 -2.72
N LEU A 94 -17.44 15.83 -2.64
CA LEU A 94 -16.26 16.27 -3.39
C LEU A 94 -14.99 16.06 -2.56
N HIS A 95 -14.04 15.26 -3.08
CA HIS A 95 -12.88 14.80 -2.34
C HIS A 95 -11.58 14.96 -3.09
N ASP A 96 -10.55 15.48 -2.42
CA ASP A 96 -9.18 15.55 -2.94
C ASP A 96 -8.51 14.17 -2.83
N ALA A 97 -8.12 13.54 -3.94
CA ALA A 97 -7.33 12.30 -3.94
C ALA A 97 -6.02 12.40 -3.12
N ALA A 98 -5.53 13.62 -2.88
CA ALA A 98 -4.37 13.88 -2.04
C ALA A 98 -4.62 13.68 -0.52
N ARG A 99 -5.82 13.29 -0.12
CA ARG A 99 -6.18 12.90 1.26
C ARG A 99 -6.53 11.41 1.30
N PRO A 100 -5.55 10.52 1.25
CA PRO A 100 -5.80 9.08 1.10
C PRO A 100 -6.55 8.45 2.29
N PHE A 101 -6.52 9.08 3.46
CA PHE A 101 -7.02 8.51 4.70
C PHE A 101 -8.40 9.03 5.14
N ALA A 102 -9.19 9.60 4.23
CA ALA A 102 -10.59 9.94 4.52
C ALA A 102 -11.36 8.65 4.87
N SER A 103 -11.83 8.56 6.12
CA SER A 103 -12.47 7.36 6.60
C SER A 103 -13.93 7.24 6.13
N VAL A 104 -14.43 6.02 6.01
CA VAL A 104 -15.85 5.73 5.79
C VAL A 104 -16.70 6.34 6.92
N LYS A 105 -16.18 6.38 8.16
CA LYS A 105 -16.85 6.98 9.32
C LYS A 105 -17.04 8.49 9.15
N LEU A 106 -16.04 9.19 8.61
CA LEU A 106 -16.15 10.61 8.28
C LEU A 106 -17.23 10.85 7.22
N CYS A 107 -17.23 10.08 6.15
CA CYS A 107 -18.23 10.19 5.09
C CYS A 107 -19.65 9.93 5.60
N ARG A 108 -19.84 8.95 6.48
CA ARG A 108 -21.15 8.69 7.12
C ARG A 108 -21.61 9.87 7.95
N ARG A 109 -20.71 10.55 8.70
CA ARG A 109 -21.07 11.75 9.47
C ARG A 109 -21.53 12.88 8.55
N LEU A 110 -20.83 13.11 7.43
CA LEU A 110 -21.21 14.12 6.44
C LEU A 110 -22.59 13.84 5.85
N ILE A 111 -22.84 12.59 5.45
CA ILE A 111 -24.13 12.17 4.88
C ILE A 111 -25.26 12.30 5.92
N ALA A 112 -25.00 11.92 7.17
CA ALA A 112 -25.99 12.02 8.25
C ALA A 112 -26.32 13.47 8.63
N ALA A 113 -25.38 14.40 8.46
CA ALA A 113 -25.60 15.83 8.71
C ALA A 113 -26.25 16.56 7.54
N SER A 114 -26.39 15.93 6.39
CA SER A 114 -27.00 16.56 5.21
C SER A 114 -28.49 16.82 5.41
N THR A 115 -28.88 18.03 5.07
CA THR A 115 -30.30 18.45 4.96
C THR A 115 -30.79 18.49 3.51
N GLY A 116 -29.90 18.27 2.54
CA GLY A 116 -30.16 18.44 1.11
C GLY A 116 -30.21 19.88 0.64
N LYS A 117 -29.98 20.83 1.53
CA LYS A 117 -30.06 22.31 1.26
C LYS A 117 -28.68 22.95 1.46
N ASN A 118 -28.03 22.66 2.57
CA ASN A 118 -26.77 23.25 2.97
C ASN A 118 -25.60 22.37 2.52
N ALA A 119 -24.45 22.97 2.32
CA ALA A 119 -23.20 22.22 2.22
C ALA A 119 -22.79 21.73 3.63
N VAL A 120 -22.03 20.62 3.67
CA VAL A 120 -21.47 20.07 4.91
C VAL A 120 -19.98 19.80 4.72
N ALA A 121 -19.15 20.35 5.62
CA ALA A 121 -17.71 20.16 5.58
C ALA A 121 -17.14 19.58 6.88
N PRO A 122 -16.04 18.79 6.81
CA PRO A 122 -15.33 18.40 8.01
C PRO A 122 -14.40 19.53 8.45
N LEU A 123 -14.53 19.96 9.70
CA LEU A 123 -13.69 20.97 10.32
C LEU A 123 -12.85 20.34 11.44
N LEU A 124 -11.54 20.57 11.40
CA LEU A 124 -10.60 20.14 12.43
C LEU A 124 -10.09 21.38 13.17
N PRO A 125 -10.23 21.46 14.51
CA PRO A 125 -9.69 22.59 15.28
C PRO A 125 -8.20 22.74 15.08
N GLU A 126 -7.70 23.97 14.93
CA GLU A 126 -6.26 24.21 14.85
C GLU A 126 -5.62 24.08 16.24
N ALA A 127 -4.62 23.18 16.33
CA ALA A 127 -3.93 22.91 17.60
C ALA A 127 -2.64 23.71 17.77
N ASN A 128 -2.07 24.27 16.70
CA ASN A 128 -0.81 24.98 16.74
C ASN A 128 -0.99 26.48 17.08
N ALA A 129 0.03 27.10 17.63
CA ALA A 129 0.09 28.55 17.81
C ALA A 129 0.29 29.24 16.45
N LEU A 130 -0.70 30.01 16.02
CA LEU A 130 -0.69 30.68 14.74
C LEU A 130 0.01 32.05 14.79
N LYS A 131 0.64 32.41 13.67
CA LYS A 131 1.21 33.73 13.45
C LYS A 131 0.78 34.25 12.08
N LYS A 132 0.34 35.51 12.04
CA LYS A 132 0.14 36.25 10.78
C LYS A 132 1.43 36.99 10.44
N ILE A 133 1.89 36.87 9.20
CA ILE A 133 3.02 37.65 8.69
C ILE A 133 2.49 38.58 7.62
N GLU A 134 2.56 39.87 7.89
CA GLU A 134 2.15 40.91 6.94
C GLU A 134 3.23 41.97 6.82
N LYS A 135 3.71 42.22 5.59
CA LYS A 135 4.76 43.21 5.30
C LYS A 135 6.01 43.07 6.20
N GLY A 136 6.40 41.81 6.53
CA GLY A 136 7.56 41.52 7.37
C GLY A 136 7.30 41.65 8.89
N ARG A 137 6.11 41.99 9.33
CA ARG A 137 5.73 41.99 10.75
C ARG A 137 5.07 40.66 11.12
N ILE A 138 5.42 40.14 12.30
CA ILE A 138 4.87 38.89 12.84
C ILE A 138 3.93 39.26 13.97
N GLU A 139 2.68 38.86 13.86
CA GLU A 139 1.66 39.09 14.87
C GLU A 139 1.06 37.74 15.32
N PRO A 140 0.75 37.55 16.62
CA PRO A 140 0.03 36.38 17.05
C PRO A 140 -1.39 36.41 16.45
N LEU A 141 -1.85 35.25 15.98
CA LEU A 141 -3.25 35.05 15.60
C LEU A 141 -3.87 34.15 16.65
N ASP A 142 -4.99 34.59 17.20
CA ASP A 142 -5.78 33.76 18.09
C ASP A 142 -6.29 32.54 17.31
N ARG A 143 -6.11 31.36 17.88
CA ARG A 143 -6.52 30.09 17.27
C ARG A 143 -7.88 29.61 17.76
N ASP A 144 -8.42 30.21 18.80
CA ASP A 144 -9.76 29.90 19.29
C ASP A 144 -10.74 30.18 18.14
N ASP A 145 -11.61 29.24 17.85
CA ASP A 145 -12.52 29.26 16.70
C ASP A 145 -11.88 29.21 15.30
N VAL A 146 -10.59 28.89 15.20
CA VAL A 146 -9.92 28.64 13.92
C VAL A 146 -9.91 27.14 13.61
N TYR A 147 -10.39 26.78 12.42
CA TYR A 147 -10.51 25.41 11.98
C TYR A 147 -9.88 25.20 10.60
N ILE A 148 -9.33 24.02 10.42
CA ILE A 148 -8.83 23.53 9.12
C ILE A 148 -9.97 22.79 8.42
N THR A 149 -10.36 23.26 7.24
CA THR A 149 -11.33 22.57 6.39
C THR A 149 -10.70 21.35 5.71
N GLN A 150 -11.39 20.23 5.76
CA GLN A 150 -10.97 19.00 5.09
C GLN A 150 -11.95 18.63 3.96
N THR A 151 -11.60 17.58 3.20
CA THR A 151 -12.50 16.90 2.26
C THR A 151 -12.61 15.42 2.65
N PRO A 152 -13.72 14.71 2.33
CA PRO A 152 -14.81 15.08 1.44
C PRO A 152 -15.68 16.24 1.99
N GLN A 153 -16.19 17.08 1.09
CA GLN A 153 -17.20 18.09 1.37
C GLN A 153 -18.48 17.70 0.64
N LEU A 154 -19.62 17.76 1.31
CA LEU A 154 -20.90 17.40 0.72
C LEU A 154 -21.65 18.67 0.29
N PHE A 155 -22.19 18.66 -0.92
CA PHE A 155 -22.92 19.77 -1.49
C PHE A 155 -24.19 19.32 -2.21
N PRO A 156 -25.25 20.11 -2.22
CA PRO A 156 -26.30 20.04 -3.22
C PRO A 156 -25.70 20.29 -4.61
N ARG A 157 -25.72 19.28 -5.49
CA ARG A 157 -24.98 19.31 -6.76
C ARG A 157 -25.39 20.47 -7.68
N ALA A 158 -26.70 20.68 -7.85
CA ALA A 158 -27.20 21.71 -8.76
C ALA A 158 -26.76 23.13 -8.33
N ALA A 159 -26.87 23.44 -7.05
CA ALA A 159 -26.46 24.72 -6.50
C ALA A 159 -24.94 24.95 -6.60
N LEU A 160 -24.12 23.92 -6.25
CA LEU A 160 -22.67 24.03 -6.40
C LEU A 160 -22.26 24.21 -7.87
N ARG A 161 -22.92 23.50 -8.77
CA ARG A 161 -22.64 23.65 -10.21
C ARG A 161 -22.90 25.07 -10.69
N GLU A 162 -24.05 25.65 -10.34
CA GLU A 162 -24.40 27.04 -10.67
C GLU A 162 -23.37 28.03 -10.11
N LEU A 163 -22.95 27.86 -8.86
CA LEU A 163 -21.93 28.69 -8.25
C LEU A 163 -20.58 28.62 -9.00
N LEU A 164 -20.15 27.43 -9.39
CA LEU A 164 -18.90 27.22 -10.11
C LEU A 164 -18.94 27.77 -11.56
N GLU A 165 -20.09 27.66 -12.23
CA GLU A 165 -20.28 28.21 -13.57
C GLU A 165 -20.21 29.74 -13.59
N ASN A 166 -20.63 30.40 -12.50
CA ASN A 166 -20.65 31.84 -12.33
C ASN A 166 -19.43 32.41 -11.58
N ALA A 167 -18.49 31.57 -11.14
CA ALA A 167 -17.32 32.00 -10.37
C ALA A 167 -16.07 32.17 -11.25
N SER A 168 -15.24 33.15 -10.92
CA SER A 168 -13.86 33.19 -11.41
C SER A 168 -13.05 32.08 -10.74
N CYS A 169 -12.33 31.28 -11.54
CA CYS A 169 -11.60 30.10 -11.07
C CYS A 169 -10.43 30.39 -10.11
N HIS A 170 -10.14 31.66 -9.82
CA HIS A 170 -9.00 32.09 -9.01
C HIS A 170 -9.39 32.72 -7.66
N ASP A 171 -10.68 32.87 -7.39
CA ASP A 171 -11.15 33.69 -6.26
C ASP A 171 -11.31 32.90 -4.94
N PHE A 172 -11.14 31.58 -4.92
CA PHE A 172 -11.35 30.74 -3.73
C PHE A 172 -10.37 29.56 -3.66
N LYS A 173 -10.18 29.05 -2.43
CA LYS A 173 -9.24 27.92 -2.16
C LYS A 173 -9.90 26.56 -2.27
N ASP A 174 -11.17 26.48 -1.85
CA ASP A 174 -12.00 25.27 -1.96
C ASP A 174 -13.48 25.68 -2.18
N GLU A 175 -14.33 24.71 -2.45
CA GLU A 175 -15.75 24.93 -2.75
C GLU A 175 -16.54 25.40 -1.52
N ALA A 176 -16.11 25.02 -0.31
CA ALA A 176 -16.73 25.51 0.94
C ALA A 176 -16.50 27.02 1.11
N GLU A 177 -15.31 27.54 0.74
CA GLU A 177 -15.04 28.97 0.73
C GLU A 177 -15.91 29.72 -0.29
N LEU A 178 -16.05 29.18 -1.50
CA LEU A 178 -16.95 29.75 -2.51
C LEU A 178 -18.39 29.80 -2.01
N TRP A 179 -18.86 28.70 -1.40
CA TRP A 179 -20.20 28.56 -0.86
C TRP A 179 -20.49 29.64 0.19
N LEU A 180 -19.60 29.80 1.15
CA LEU A 180 -19.72 30.84 2.20
C LEU A 180 -19.67 32.28 1.64
N ARG A 181 -18.76 32.54 0.68
CA ARG A 181 -18.66 33.88 0.07
C ARG A 181 -19.91 34.31 -0.71
N ARG A 182 -20.74 33.36 -1.12
CA ARG A 182 -22.03 33.60 -1.77
C ARG A 182 -23.20 33.77 -0.78
N GLY A 183 -22.90 33.72 0.52
CA GLY A 183 -23.86 33.87 1.58
C GLY A 183 -24.67 32.61 1.92
N GLU A 184 -24.21 31.45 1.37
CA GLU A 184 -24.84 30.17 1.61
C GLU A 184 -24.42 29.60 2.98
N THR A 185 -25.25 28.78 3.60
CA THR A 185 -24.97 28.14 4.89
C THR A 185 -24.08 26.90 4.71
N LEU A 186 -23.04 26.83 5.53
CA LEU A 186 -22.16 25.68 5.65
C LEU A 186 -22.37 25.00 7.02
N ASP A 187 -22.92 23.80 7.02
CA ASP A 187 -22.94 22.94 8.19
C ASP A 187 -21.62 22.23 8.35
N PHE A 188 -21.26 21.73 9.53
CA PHE A 188 -20.00 21.07 9.72
C PHE A 188 -20.09 19.84 10.63
N VAL A 189 -19.11 18.95 10.46
CA VAL A 189 -18.86 17.79 11.31
C VAL A 189 -17.42 17.81 11.79
N ALA A 190 -17.11 17.08 12.87
CA ALA A 190 -15.72 16.93 13.32
C ALA A 190 -14.86 16.26 12.24
N GLY A 191 -13.76 16.90 11.89
CA GLY A 191 -12.71 16.36 11.00
C GLY A 191 -11.90 15.26 11.69
N GLU A 192 -10.89 14.74 10.96
CA GLU A 192 -10.01 13.68 11.44
C GLU A 192 -8.55 14.07 11.22
N SER A 193 -7.70 14.00 12.24
CA SER A 193 -6.27 14.37 12.14
C SER A 193 -5.53 13.51 11.13
N VAL A 194 -5.90 12.23 11.01
CA VAL A 194 -5.32 11.31 10.01
C VAL A 194 -5.72 11.65 8.56
N ASN A 195 -6.78 12.43 8.35
CA ASN A 195 -7.24 12.87 7.03
C ASN A 195 -6.51 14.14 6.55
N PHE A 196 -5.21 14.20 6.78
CA PHE A 196 -4.38 15.31 6.29
C PHE A 196 -4.18 15.25 4.78
N LYS A 197 -3.84 16.38 4.19
CA LYS A 197 -3.55 16.47 2.76
C LYS A 197 -2.05 16.26 2.53
N VAL A 198 -1.70 15.25 1.76
CA VAL A 198 -0.31 15.02 1.35
C VAL A 198 0.10 16.12 0.37
N THR A 199 0.96 17.04 0.81
CA THR A 199 1.40 18.22 0.04
C THR A 199 2.91 18.30 -0.12
N GLU A 200 3.67 17.92 0.91
CA GLU A 200 5.11 18.06 1.02
C GLU A 200 5.78 16.73 1.40
N GLY A 201 7.13 16.71 1.42
CA GLY A 201 7.90 15.50 1.72
C GLY A 201 7.60 14.91 3.10
N GLY A 202 7.45 15.74 4.13
CA GLY A 202 7.10 15.30 5.47
C GLY A 202 5.72 14.64 5.56
N ASP A 203 4.73 15.17 4.81
CA ASP A 203 3.40 14.55 4.71
C ASP A 203 3.48 13.18 4.06
N TRP A 204 4.34 13.03 3.05
CA TRP A 204 4.55 11.78 2.34
C TRP A 204 5.16 10.70 3.26
N GLU A 205 6.19 11.06 4.03
CA GLU A 205 6.80 10.15 5.00
C GLU A 205 5.79 9.69 6.07
N MET A 206 4.98 10.62 6.58
CA MET A 206 3.91 10.28 7.53
C MET A 206 2.86 9.37 6.88
N ALA A 207 2.45 9.69 5.66
CA ALA A 207 1.50 8.86 4.91
C ALA A 207 2.04 7.45 4.68
N GLN A 208 3.32 7.30 4.36
CA GLN A 208 3.95 5.99 4.20
C GLN A 208 3.95 5.17 5.51
N LYS A 209 4.19 5.82 6.64
CA LYS A 209 4.11 5.14 7.96
C LYS A 209 2.69 4.66 8.26
N ILE A 210 1.69 5.50 8.05
CA ILE A 210 0.28 5.14 8.27
C ILE A 210 -0.17 4.04 7.30
N ALA A 211 0.16 4.18 6.01
CA ALA A 211 -0.17 3.18 4.99
C ALA A 211 0.61 1.87 5.18
N GLY A 212 1.76 1.93 5.86
CA GLY A 212 2.57 0.77 6.22
C GLY A 212 1.99 -0.09 7.35
N GLU A 213 0.96 0.38 8.07
CA GLU A 213 0.19 -0.41 9.04
C GLU A 213 -0.81 -1.38 8.38
N GLY A 214 -0.53 -1.80 7.13
CA GLY A 214 -1.34 -2.75 6.38
C GLY A 214 -1.33 -4.16 6.96
N GLU A 215 -2.01 -5.07 6.29
CA GLU A 215 -2.07 -6.49 6.67
C GLU A 215 -0.65 -7.07 6.79
N VAL A 216 -0.35 -7.68 7.92
CA VAL A 216 0.90 -8.41 8.18
C VAL A 216 0.58 -9.88 8.34
N ARG A 217 1.33 -10.74 7.65
CA ARG A 217 1.24 -12.19 7.80
C ARG A 217 2.60 -12.79 8.04
N THR A 218 2.62 -13.89 8.81
CA THR A 218 3.80 -14.69 9.02
C THR A 218 3.55 -16.11 8.53
N GLY A 219 4.49 -16.66 7.78
CA GLY A 219 4.47 -18.04 7.31
C GLY A 219 5.67 -18.81 7.82
N LEU A 220 5.53 -20.11 7.87
CA LEU A 220 6.58 -21.07 8.21
C LEU A 220 6.88 -21.94 7.00
N GLY A 221 8.15 -22.22 6.78
CA GLY A 221 8.67 -23.21 5.85
C GLY A 221 9.56 -24.18 6.60
N TYR A 222 9.51 -25.42 6.20
CA TYR A 222 10.33 -26.49 6.74
C TYR A 222 10.79 -27.39 5.61
N ASP A 223 12.07 -27.74 5.61
CA ASP A 223 12.60 -28.73 4.68
C ASP A 223 13.64 -29.62 5.35
N VAL A 224 13.74 -30.86 4.87
CA VAL A 224 14.68 -31.86 5.37
C VAL A 224 15.19 -32.70 4.21
N HIS A 225 16.49 -32.83 4.11
CA HIS A 225 17.16 -33.68 3.11
C HIS A 225 18.20 -34.58 3.74
N PRO A 226 18.28 -35.85 3.31
CA PRO A 226 19.33 -36.76 3.76
C PRO A 226 20.69 -36.33 3.19
N LEU A 227 21.75 -36.55 4.00
CA LEU A 227 23.14 -36.37 3.58
C LEU A 227 23.67 -37.69 3.00
N VAL A 228 24.14 -37.65 1.78
CA VAL A 228 24.66 -38.84 1.03
C VAL A 228 25.99 -38.53 0.39
N PRO A 229 26.87 -39.57 0.19
CA PRO A 229 28.11 -39.43 -0.56
C PRO A 229 27.85 -39.14 -2.04
N GLY A 230 28.80 -38.44 -2.68
CA GLY A 230 28.79 -38.24 -4.15
C GLY A 230 27.85 -37.17 -4.66
N ARG A 231 27.11 -36.46 -3.77
CA ARG A 231 26.31 -35.28 -4.12
C ARG A 231 27.04 -34.00 -3.67
N LYS A 232 26.73 -32.89 -4.31
CA LYS A 232 27.19 -31.57 -3.85
C LYS A 232 26.31 -31.09 -2.68
N LEU A 233 26.89 -30.42 -1.69
CA LEU A 233 26.17 -29.73 -0.68
C LEU A 233 25.91 -28.29 -1.16
N ILE A 234 24.67 -27.97 -1.52
CA ILE A 234 24.26 -26.63 -1.95
C ILE A 234 23.33 -26.05 -0.89
N LEU A 235 23.61 -24.83 -0.42
CA LEU A 235 22.83 -24.14 0.59
C LEU A 235 22.73 -22.66 0.25
N GLY A 236 21.50 -22.16 0.00
CA GLY A 236 21.26 -20.80 -0.47
C GLY A 236 22.00 -20.50 -1.78
N GLY A 237 22.07 -21.47 -2.71
CA GLY A 237 22.77 -21.36 -3.98
C GLY A 237 24.30 -21.48 -3.91
N ILE A 238 24.87 -21.65 -2.71
CA ILE A 238 26.33 -21.74 -2.49
C ILE A 238 26.74 -23.20 -2.35
N ALA A 239 27.70 -23.63 -3.21
CA ALA A 239 28.32 -24.94 -3.07
C ALA A 239 29.30 -24.93 -1.90
N VAL A 240 28.96 -25.68 -0.85
CA VAL A 240 29.75 -25.85 0.36
C VAL A 240 30.70 -27.04 0.20
N ASP A 241 31.96 -26.87 0.53
CA ASP A 241 32.95 -27.97 0.47
C ASP A 241 32.64 -29.02 1.55
N SER A 242 32.24 -30.21 1.12
CA SER A 242 31.80 -31.31 1.97
C SER A 242 31.94 -32.65 1.28
N ALA A 243 32.31 -33.69 2.01
CA ALA A 243 32.32 -35.09 1.54
C ALA A 243 30.89 -35.64 1.31
N LEU A 244 29.87 -35.03 1.93
CA LEU A 244 28.46 -35.40 1.81
C LEU A 244 27.68 -34.23 1.23
N GLY A 245 26.69 -34.51 0.41
CA GLY A 245 25.74 -33.52 -0.11
C GLY A 245 24.30 -33.95 0.10
N LEU A 246 23.37 -33.07 -0.20
CA LEU A 246 21.94 -33.32 0.00
C LEU A 246 21.36 -34.14 -1.16
N ASP A 247 20.56 -35.14 -0.81
CA ASP A 247 19.80 -35.93 -1.79
C ASP A 247 18.39 -35.39 -1.95
N GLY A 248 17.96 -35.19 -3.19
CA GLY A 248 16.65 -34.66 -3.53
C GLY A 248 16.47 -34.48 -5.03
N HIS A 249 15.31 -33.98 -5.45
CA HIS A 249 14.86 -33.96 -6.83
C HIS A 249 15.46 -32.83 -7.66
N SER A 250 15.66 -31.65 -7.04
CA SER A 250 16.35 -30.47 -7.61
C SER A 250 17.86 -30.58 -7.31
N ASP A 251 18.53 -29.49 -7.15
CA ASP A 251 19.87 -29.42 -6.55
C ASP A 251 19.85 -29.71 -5.02
N ALA A 252 18.65 -29.95 -4.45
CA ALA A 252 18.39 -30.27 -3.06
C ALA A 252 18.82 -29.17 -2.06
N ASP A 253 18.74 -27.90 -2.45
CA ASP A 253 18.98 -26.78 -1.55
C ASP A 253 17.85 -26.60 -0.54
N ALA A 254 17.97 -27.27 0.59
CA ALA A 254 16.98 -27.24 1.66
C ALA A 254 16.73 -25.82 2.20
N LEU A 255 17.74 -24.92 2.15
CA LEU A 255 17.59 -23.57 2.65
C LEU A 255 16.72 -22.70 1.70
N ALA A 256 16.94 -22.83 0.40
CA ALA A 256 16.12 -22.16 -0.61
C ALA A 256 14.68 -22.67 -0.59
N HIS A 257 14.47 -23.99 -0.42
CA HIS A 257 13.14 -24.60 -0.32
C HIS A 257 12.36 -24.12 0.91
N ALA A 258 12.97 -24.18 2.09
CA ALA A 258 12.32 -23.71 3.31
C ALA A 258 11.99 -22.20 3.27
N ALA A 259 12.89 -21.40 2.65
CA ALA A 259 12.65 -19.98 2.45
C ALA A 259 11.46 -19.72 1.49
N ALA A 260 11.37 -20.47 0.39
CA ALA A 260 10.25 -20.38 -0.55
C ALA A 260 8.92 -20.74 0.12
N ASP A 261 8.87 -21.85 0.86
CA ASP A 261 7.67 -22.27 1.57
C ASP A 261 7.22 -21.29 2.65
N ALA A 262 8.16 -20.69 3.39
CA ALA A 262 7.85 -19.64 4.35
C ALA A 262 7.17 -18.42 3.67
N LEU A 263 7.67 -17.99 2.52
CA LEU A 263 7.12 -16.89 1.74
C LEU A 263 5.72 -17.22 1.18
N LEU A 264 5.58 -18.38 0.55
CA LEU A 264 4.32 -18.86 -0.02
C LEU A 264 3.25 -19.05 1.06
N SER A 265 3.61 -19.67 2.19
CA SER A 265 2.73 -19.85 3.36
C SER A 265 2.22 -18.51 3.90
N ALA A 266 3.10 -17.51 4.07
CA ALA A 266 2.70 -16.18 4.53
C ALA A 266 1.75 -15.49 3.53
N ALA A 267 1.92 -15.71 2.24
CA ALA A 267 1.05 -15.15 1.20
C ALA A 267 -0.28 -15.92 1.04
N GLY A 268 -0.41 -17.11 1.62
CA GLY A 268 -1.56 -18.00 1.43
C GLY A 268 -1.56 -18.67 0.06
N LEU A 269 -0.40 -18.86 -0.54
CA LEU A 269 -0.19 -19.55 -1.81
C LEU A 269 0.13 -21.05 -1.60
N PRO A 270 -0.04 -21.91 -2.63
CA PRO A 270 0.39 -23.30 -2.59
C PRO A 270 1.88 -23.42 -2.29
N ASP A 271 2.29 -24.51 -1.63
CA ASP A 271 3.68 -24.81 -1.29
C ASP A 271 4.55 -25.10 -2.54
N ILE A 272 5.87 -25.17 -2.31
CA ILE A 272 6.86 -25.43 -3.37
C ILE A 272 6.62 -26.77 -4.06
N GLY A 273 6.17 -27.80 -3.32
CA GLY A 273 5.87 -29.11 -3.86
C GLY A 273 4.66 -29.15 -4.80
N ALA A 274 3.65 -28.32 -4.51
CA ALA A 274 2.47 -28.16 -5.37
C ALA A 274 2.78 -27.32 -6.63
N LEU A 275 3.64 -26.29 -6.50
CA LEU A 275 4.03 -25.43 -7.62
C LEU A 275 5.05 -26.09 -8.56
N TYR A 276 5.96 -26.91 -8.03
CA TYR A 276 7.06 -27.54 -8.76
C TYR A 276 7.14 -29.03 -8.42
N PRO A 277 6.11 -29.84 -8.82
CA PRO A 277 6.01 -31.21 -8.39
C PRO A 277 7.20 -32.05 -8.85
N ALA A 278 7.73 -32.88 -7.94
CA ALA A 278 8.87 -33.75 -8.17
C ALA A 278 8.63 -34.79 -9.30
N CYS A 279 7.40 -35.10 -9.62
CA CYS A 279 7.05 -35.99 -10.75
C CYS A 279 7.22 -35.32 -12.12
N ASP A 280 7.28 -33.99 -12.19
CA ASP A 280 7.50 -33.27 -13.44
C ASP A 280 8.99 -33.22 -13.79
N LYS A 281 9.37 -33.90 -14.90
CA LYS A 281 10.74 -33.96 -15.42
C LYS A 281 11.37 -32.58 -15.67
N LYS A 282 10.55 -31.52 -15.86
CA LYS A 282 10.99 -30.15 -16.07
C LYS A 282 11.81 -29.62 -14.88
N PHE A 283 11.51 -30.07 -13.68
CA PHE A 283 12.16 -29.59 -12.46
C PHE A 283 13.28 -30.49 -11.95
N LYS A 284 13.59 -31.58 -12.68
CA LYS A 284 14.71 -32.44 -12.33
C LYS A 284 16.04 -31.67 -12.47
N ASN A 285 16.81 -31.63 -11.39
CA ASN A 285 18.06 -30.86 -11.26
C ASN A 285 17.86 -29.33 -11.45
N ALA A 286 16.66 -28.81 -11.21
CA ALA A 286 16.41 -27.37 -11.26
C ALA A 286 17.25 -26.66 -10.18
N ASP A 287 17.68 -25.44 -10.49
CA ASP A 287 18.32 -24.54 -9.54
C ASP A 287 17.26 -24.03 -8.54
N SER A 288 17.43 -24.36 -7.27
CA SER A 288 16.46 -23.99 -6.22
C SER A 288 16.43 -22.48 -5.95
N MET A 289 17.47 -21.73 -6.31
CA MET A 289 17.45 -20.28 -6.24
C MET A 289 16.53 -19.68 -7.33
N GLU A 290 16.41 -20.30 -8.50
CA GLU A 290 15.42 -19.92 -9.51
C GLU A 290 13.99 -20.23 -9.04
N LEU A 291 13.78 -21.37 -8.38
CA LEU A 291 12.49 -21.70 -7.77
C LEU A 291 12.11 -20.69 -6.68
N LEU A 292 13.06 -20.30 -5.83
CA LEU A 292 12.87 -19.26 -4.82
C LEU A 292 12.53 -17.91 -5.46
N ARG A 293 13.20 -17.54 -6.55
CA ARG A 293 12.94 -16.30 -7.29
C ARG A 293 11.53 -16.26 -7.87
N ASP A 294 11.07 -17.36 -8.50
CA ASP A 294 9.70 -17.46 -9.03
C ASP A 294 8.66 -17.44 -7.90
N ALA A 295 8.88 -18.18 -6.81
CA ALA A 295 8.01 -18.15 -5.64
C ALA A 295 7.87 -16.74 -5.06
N PHE A 296 8.97 -16.02 -4.90
CA PHE A 296 8.96 -14.65 -4.41
C PHE A 296 8.31 -13.67 -5.40
N ALA A 297 8.48 -13.87 -6.70
CA ALA A 297 7.79 -13.08 -7.73
C ALA A 297 6.26 -13.26 -7.65
N ARG A 298 5.77 -14.48 -7.41
CA ARG A 298 4.33 -14.76 -7.17
C ARG A 298 3.82 -14.05 -5.93
N VAL A 299 4.55 -14.14 -4.81
CA VAL A 299 4.23 -13.43 -3.56
C VAL A 299 4.11 -11.92 -3.81
N ARG A 300 5.05 -11.33 -4.56
CA ARG A 300 5.00 -9.92 -4.95
C ARG A 300 3.84 -9.60 -5.89
N GLY A 301 3.49 -10.52 -6.77
CA GLY A 301 2.34 -10.40 -7.69
C GLY A 301 1.01 -10.26 -6.93
N GLU A 302 0.89 -10.88 -5.75
CA GLU A 302 -0.26 -10.73 -4.84
C GLU A 302 -0.21 -9.44 -3.99
N GLY A 303 0.75 -8.55 -4.26
CA GLY A 303 0.90 -7.27 -3.57
C GLY A 303 1.64 -7.34 -2.23
N TRP A 304 2.19 -8.50 -1.88
CA TRP A 304 2.99 -8.67 -0.67
C TRP A 304 4.44 -8.21 -0.86
N ARG A 305 5.03 -7.72 0.21
CA ARG A 305 6.46 -7.41 0.28
C ARG A 305 7.07 -8.06 1.51
N LEU A 306 8.30 -8.50 1.38
CA LEU A 306 9.04 -9.11 2.48
C LEU A 306 9.48 -8.02 3.47
N GLU A 307 9.10 -8.17 4.74
CA GLU A 307 9.61 -7.37 5.85
C GLU A 307 10.85 -8.03 6.46
N TRP A 308 10.77 -9.33 6.72
CA TRP A 308 11.86 -10.11 7.32
C TRP A 308 11.73 -11.59 7.02
N LEU A 309 12.88 -12.26 6.80
CA LEU A 309 13.00 -13.72 6.75
C LEU A 309 14.07 -14.16 7.74
N SER A 310 13.74 -15.15 8.57
CA SER A 310 14.68 -15.81 9.47
C SER A 310 14.73 -17.29 9.15
N ALA A 311 15.93 -17.84 9.01
CA ALA A 311 16.13 -19.28 8.81
C ALA A 311 17.09 -19.86 9.84
N VAL A 312 16.78 -21.06 10.32
CA VAL A 312 17.64 -21.85 11.18
C VAL A 312 17.91 -23.17 10.46
N LEU A 313 19.19 -23.45 10.25
CA LEU A 313 19.67 -24.67 9.63
C LEU A 313 20.47 -25.48 10.64
N THR A 314 20.11 -26.75 10.81
CA THR A 314 20.78 -27.69 11.70
C THR A 314 21.51 -28.76 10.90
N ALA A 315 22.85 -28.79 11.08
CA ALA A 315 23.73 -29.77 10.46
C ALA A 315 24.93 -30.07 11.38
N GLN A 316 25.28 -31.34 11.60
CA GLN A 316 26.44 -31.70 12.40
C GLN A 316 27.75 -31.42 11.65
N THR A 317 27.76 -31.69 10.35
CA THR A 317 28.92 -31.51 9.46
C THR A 317 28.44 -31.10 8.06
N PRO A 318 29.22 -30.30 7.30
CA PRO A 318 30.43 -29.58 7.72
C PRO A 318 30.10 -28.39 8.66
N ARG A 319 31.13 -27.75 9.20
CA ARG A 319 30.94 -26.45 9.90
C ARG A 319 30.59 -25.37 8.89
N LEU A 320 29.39 -24.77 9.00
CA LEU A 320 28.84 -23.82 8.03
C LEU A 320 29.21 -22.35 8.30
N ALA A 321 29.79 -22.04 9.46
CA ALA A 321 30.16 -20.66 9.82
C ALA A 321 31.01 -19.91 8.77
N PRO A 322 32.02 -20.55 8.12
CA PRO A 322 32.79 -19.86 7.07
C PRO A 322 31.99 -19.47 5.83
N TRP A 323 30.87 -20.11 5.57
CA TRP A 323 30.02 -19.92 4.39
C TRP A 323 28.87 -18.95 4.61
N LYS A 324 28.68 -18.51 5.86
CA LYS A 324 27.51 -17.71 6.28
C LYS A 324 27.32 -16.47 5.41
N ASP A 325 28.35 -15.65 5.27
CA ASP A 325 28.26 -14.38 4.54
C ASP A 325 28.00 -14.59 3.04
N ALA A 326 28.55 -15.66 2.46
CA ALA A 326 28.32 -16.00 1.06
C ALA A 326 26.86 -16.45 0.85
N ILE A 327 26.33 -17.30 1.74
CA ILE A 327 24.95 -17.79 1.72
C ILE A 327 23.97 -16.64 1.89
N VAL A 328 24.19 -15.76 2.88
CA VAL A 328 23.34 -14.59 3.11
C VAL A 328 23.32 -13.69 1.88
N ARG A 329 24.47 -13.30 1.35
CA ARG A 329 24.56 -12.48 0.12
C ARG A 329 23.86 -13.12 -1.07
N SER A 330 23.99 -14.43 -1.25
CA SER A 330 23.30 -15.14 -2.33
C SER A 330 21.78 -15.03 -2.21
N LEU A 331 21.22 -15.28 -1.02
CA LEU A 331 19.79 -15.13 -0.77
C LEU A 331 19.31 -13.67 -0.94
N GLU A 332 20.12 -12.69 -0.54
CA GLU A 332 19.84 -11.27 -0.72
C GLU A 332 19.68 -10.85 -2.18
N THR A 333 20.38 -11.51 -3.11
CA THR A 333 20.19 -11.25 -4.55
C THR A 333 18.77 -11.53 -5.04
N VAL A 334 18.04 -12.38 -4.35
CA VAL A 334 16.65 -12.73 -4.66
C VAL A 334 15.67 -11.96 -3.78
N LEU A 335 15.94 -11.88 -2.48
CA LEU A 335 15.00 -11.41 -1.47
C LEU A 335 15.13 -9.90 -1.14
N GLY A 336 16.25 -9.29 -1.53
CA GLY A 336 16.59 -7.90 -1.20
C GLY A 336 17.48 -7.78 0.03
N ASP A 337 18.31 -6.75 0.03
CA ASP A 337 19.35 -6.52 1.04
C ASP A 337 18.78 -6.26 2.45
N GLY A 338 19.45 -6.81 3.46
CA GLY A 338 19.20 -6.53 4.87
C GLY A 338 17.86 -7.01 5.42
N ARG A 339 17.19 -7.94 4.71
CA ARG A 339 15.86 -8.44 5.08
C ARG A 339 15.84 -9.89 5.55
N LEU A 340 17.00 -10.45 5.82
CA LEU A 340 17.09 -11.84 6.24
C LEU A 340 18.18 -12.10 7.28
N SER A 341 18.01 -13.20 8.01
CA SER A 341 19.05 -13.77 8.87
C SER A 341 19.10 -15.28 8.71
N VAL A 342 20.31 -15.83 8.71
CA VAL A 342 20.53 -17.28 8.72
C VAL A 342 21.35 -17.65 9.95
N THR A 343 20.85 -18.63 10.71
CA THR A 343 21.49 -19.18 11.90
C THR A 343 21.82 -20.65 11.67
N PHE A 344 23.07 -21.03 11.93
CA PHE A 344 23.51 -22.44 11.86
C PHE A 344 23.58 -23.02 13.28
N LYS A 345 23.08 -24.23 13.42
CA LYS A 345 23.13 -25.03 14.65
C LYS A 345 23.80 -26.36 14.37
N SER A 346 24.53 -26.88 15.33
CA SER A 346 24.95 -28.28 15.33
C SER A 346 23.79 -29.17 15.78
N GLY A 347 23.80 -30.45 15.41
CA GLY A 347 22.81 -31.42 15.89
C GLY A 347 23.07 -31.91 17.29
N GLU A 348 24.11 -31.41 17.97
CA GLU A 348 24.55 -31.82 19.33
C GLU A 348 24.65 -33.34 19.53
N ARG A 349 24.91 -34.05 18.43
CA ARG A 349 24.95 -35.53 18.36
C ARG A 349 23.63 -36.22 18.77
N VAL A 350 22.50 -35.54 18.50
CA VAL A 350 21.15 -36.02 18.79
C VAL A 350 20.36 -36.17 17.50
N GLY A 351 19.82 -37.37 17.28
CA GLY A 351 18.97 -37.69 16.13
C GLY A 351 19.68 -37.56 14.79
N PRO A 352 18.95 -37.64 13.66
CA PRO A 352 19.51 -37.69 12.32
C PRO A 352 20.42 -36.49 11.97
N ALA A 353 20.13 -35.29 12.50
CA ALA A 353 21.01 -34.16 12.31
C ALA A 353 22.34 -34.30 13.05
N GLY A 354 22.29 -34.78 14.31
CA GLY A 354 23.47 -35.02 15.14
C GLY A 354 24.32 -36.18 14.68
N ASP A 355 23.72 -37.16 14.03
CA ASP A 355 24.39 -38.33 13.42
C ASP A 355 24.91 -38.06 12.01
N ALA A 356 24.83 -36.80 11.52
CA ALA A 356 25.22 -36.37 10.16
C ALA A 356 24.48 -37.15 9.05
N GLN A 357 23.23 -37.55 9.29
CA GLN A 357 22.40 -38.30 8.36
C GLN A 357 21.49 -37.36 7.55
N ALA A 358 21.16 -36.17 8.07
CA ALA A 358 20.26 -35.22 7.42
C ALA A 358 20.59 -33.77 7.81
N VAL A 359 20.14 -32.84 6.98
CA VAL A 359 20.08 -31.41 7.27
C VAL A 359 18.61 -31.02 7.42
N PHE A 360 18.34 -30.24 8.45
CA PHE A 360 17.01 -29.69 8.74
C PHE A 360 17.05 -28.19 8.61
N VAL A 361 16.02 -27.62 7.99
CA VAL A 361 15.87 -26.17 7.87
C VAL A 361 14.48 -25.75 8.26
N TRP A 362 14.40 -24.75 9.11
CA TRP A 362 13.19 -23.99 9.40
C TRP A 362 13.36 -22.56 8.94
N ALA A 363 12.36 -22.03 8.26
CA ALA A 363 12.32 -20.62 7.88
C ALA A 363 11.00 -19.99 8.34
N SER A 364 11.05 -18.71 8.67
CA SER A 364 9.87 -17.89 8.96
C SER A 364 9.97 -16.62 8.15
N ALA A 365 8.92 -16.29 7.41
CA ALA A 365 8.82 -15.06 6.63
C ALA A 365 7.70 -14.19 7.17
N THR A 366 7.96 -12.90 7.38
CA THR A 366 6.96 -11.88 7.68
C THR A 366 6.76 -11.02 6.45
N LEU A 367 5.53 -10.99 5.96
CA LEU A 367 5.11 -10.21 4.80
C LEU A 367 4.18 -9.09 5.24
N ARG A 368 4.18 -8.00 4.47
CA ARG A 368 3.27 -6.86 4.65
C ARG A 368 2.66 -6.47 3.30
N ARG A 369 1.39 -6.09 3.33
CA ARG A 369 0.65 -5.65 2.14
C ARG A 369 -0.15 -4.38 2.45
#